data_94c26b2e75834f0b23234ee309b691ba
#
_entry.id   94c26b2e75834f0b23234ee309b691ba
#
_cell.length_a   1.000
_cell.length_b   1.000
_cell.length_c   1.000
_cell.angle_alpha   90.00
_cell.angle_beta   90.00
_cell.angle_gamma   90.00
#
_symmetry.space_group_name_H-M   'P 1'
#
loop_
_entity.id
_entity.type
_entity.pdbx_description
1 polymer ?
#
loop_
_entity_poly.entity_id
_entity_poly.type
_entity_poly.pdbx_seq_one_letter_code
_entity_poly.pdbx_strand_id
1 'polypeptide(L)'
;MEPVPFLALASEWVYTPRMRIVSVVLLLAASLLAESVAGLKWTAPSGWKSEGARPMRAATYAIPPANGDAAGAECAVYYFGPGQGGSVEANLQRWKGQMSGADGKPANAKIAKRTIHDLPVTTIDTSGDYAGMGGPLAASKSVAKNYRLLGAIVEGPEGNIFIKFTGPAATVAANEHQFEQLLNSFEKW
;
A
#
# COMPACT_ATOMS: atom_id res chain seq x y z
N MET A 1 -50.29 -83.82 -16.06
CA MET A 1 -50.77 -82.47 -15.91
C MET A 1 -49.79 -81.78 -14.98
N GLU A 2 -48.79 -81.15 -15.57
CA GLU A 2 -47.76 -80.41 -14.79
C GLU A 2 -48.13 -78.88 -14.73
N PRO A 3 -47.96 -78.22 -13.64
CA PRO A 3 -48.21 -76.81 -13.59
C PRO A 3 -46.97 -75.98 -14.07
N VAL A 4 -47.24 -75.00 -14.90
CA VAL A 4 -46.25 -74.05 -15.46
C VAL A 4 -45.85 -73.05 -14.39
N PRO A 5 -44.55 -72.73 -14.21
CA PRO A 5 -44.14 -71.70 -13.24
C PRO A 5 -44.33 -70.30 -13.81
N PHE A 6 -44.92 -69.45 -13.02
CA PHE A 6 -45.14 -68.01 -13.25
C PHE A 6 -43.80 -67.24 -13.07
N LEU A 7 -43.24 -66.73 -14.15
CA LEU A 7 -42.08 -65.87 -14.11
C LEU A 7 -42.49 -64.47 -13.62
N ALA A 8 -42.11 -64.12 -12.44
CA ALA A 8 -42.23 -62.75 -11.91
C ALA A 8 -41.05 -61.88 -12.46
N LEU A 9 -41.39 -60.93 -13.31
CA LEU A 9 -40.47 -59.87 -13.75
C LEU A 9 -40.31 -58.86 -12.60
N ALA A 10 -39.18 -58.95 -11.90
CA ALA A 10 -38.74 -57.90 -11.00
C ALA A 10 -38.13 -56.74 -11.81
N SER A 11 -38.84 -55.64 -11.89
CA SER A 11 -38.28 -54.39 -12.43
C SER A 11 -37.38 -53.76 -11.42
N GLU A 12 -36.06 -53.87 -11.64
CA GLU A 12 -35.07 -53.16 -10.86
C GLU A 12 -35.10 -51.68 -11.23
N TRP A 13 -35.57 -50.85 -10.28
CA TRP A 13 -35.41 -49.40 -10.37
C TRP A 13 -33.99 -49.05 -10.01
N VAL A 14 -33.17 -48.76 -11.03
CA VAL A 14 -31.84 -48.19 -10.83
C VAL A 14 -31.98 -46.72 -10.40
N TYR A 15 -31.82 -46.48 -9.13
CA TYR A 15 -31.79 -45.13 -8.55
C TYR A 15 -30.41 -44.53 -8.80
N THR A 16 -30.27 -43.69 -9.82
CA THR A 16 -29.05 -42.91 -10.03
C THR A 16 -29.14 -41.62 -9.21
N PRO A 17 -28.32 -41.42 -8.15
CA PRO A 17 -28.27 -40.18 -7.46
C PRO A 17 -27.60 -39.12 -8.33
N ARG A 18 -28.38 -38.18 -8.87
CA ARG A 18 -27.83 -36.97 -9.49
C ARG A 18 -27.20 -36.14 -8.39
N MET A 19 -25.90 -36.27 -8.27
CA MET A 19 -25.06 -35.44 -7.41
C MET A 19 -25.08 -34.00 -7.97
N ARG A 20 -25.92 -33.15 -7.38
CA ARG A 20 -25.89 -31.71 -7.66
C ARG A 20 -24.65 -31.15 -6.99
N ILE A 21 -23.62 -30.89 -7.79
CA ILE A 21 -22.46 -30.13 -7.36
C ILE A 21 -22.94 -28.70 -7.10
N VAL A 22 -23.21 -28.39 -5.85
CA VAL A 22 -23.42 -27.03 -5.40
C VAL A 22 -22.03 -26.39 -5.33
N SER A 23 -21.64 -25.68 -6.38
CA SER A 23 -20.43 -24.86 -6.38
C SER A 23 -20.63 -23.72 -5.37
N VAL A 24 -20.12 -23.91 -4.16
CA VAL A 24 -19.99 -22.84 -3.19
C VAL A 24 -18.87 -21.93 -3.66
N VAL A 25 -19.22 -20.86 -4.36
CA VAL A 25 -18.29 -19.76 -4.65
C VAL A 25 -18.04 -19.03 -3.33
N LEU A 26 -16.93 -19.37 -2.68
CA LEU A 26 -16.42 -18.63 -1.53
C LEU A 26 -15.90 -17.28 -2.05
N LEU A 27 -16.73 -16.24 -2.01
CA LEU A 27 -16.30 -14.87 -2.18
C LEU A 27 -15.41 -14.53 -0.97
N LEU A 28 -14.08 -14.63 -1.14
CA LEU A 28 -13.13 -13.98 -0.24
C LEU A 28 -13.32 -12.47 -0.41
N ALA A 29 -14.18 -11.88 0.41
CA ALA A 29 -14.18 -10.45 0.62
C ALA A 29 -12.84 -10.10 1.29
N ALA A 30 -11.88 -9.60 0.54
CA ALA A 30 -10.71 -8.95 1.10
C ALA A 30 -11.26 -7.77 1.92
N SER A 31 -11.26 -7.92 3.24
CA SER A 31 -11.61 -6.82 4.16
C SER A 31 -10.57 -5.73 3.94
N LEU A 32 -10.93 -4.68 3.20
CA LEU A 32 -10.19 -3.43 3.15
C LEU A 32 -10.29 -2.84 4.56
N LEU A 33 -9.30 -3.10 5.40
CA LEU A 33 -9.20 -2.50 6.71
C LEU A 33 -8.92 -1.02 6.51
N ALA A 34 -9.89 -0.18 6.83
CA ALA A 34 -9.69 1.25 6.93
C ALA A 34 -8.77 1.50 8.14
N GLU A 35 -7.67 2.19 7.91
CA GLU A 35 -6.77 2.65 8.96
C GLU A 35 -7.13 4.09 9.31
N SER A 36 -6.91 4.50 10.56
CA SER A 36 -7.26 5.85 11.00
C SER A 36 -6.29 6.40 12.04
N VAL A 37 -6.05 7.70 11.99
CA VAL A 37 -5.33 8.48 13.00
C VAL A 37 -5.67 9.97 12.84
N ALA A 38 -5.69 10.71 13.94
CA ALA A 38 -5.81 12.17 13.90
C ALA A 38 -7.07 12.71 13.19
N GLY A 39 -8.22 12.04 13.37
CA GLY A 39 -9.47 12.43 12.72
C GLY A 39 -9.51 12.18 11.20
N LEU A 40 -8.53 11.44 10.67
CA LEU A 40 -8.49 11.00 9.28
C LEU A 40 -8.52 9.47 9.19
N LYS A 41 -9.15 8.96 8.14
CA LYS A 41 -9.10 7.54 7.77
C LYS A 41 -8.67 7.40 6.31
N TRP A 42 -8.14 6.23 5.97
CA TRP A 42 -7.73 5.87 4.62
C TRP A 42 -7.83 4.37 4.39
N THR A 43 -7.76 3.96 3.16
CA THR A 43 -7.78 2.55 2.76
C THR A 43 -6.46 2.18 2.11
N ALA A 44 -5.85 1.11 2.59
CA ALA A 44 -4.64 0.56 1.98
C ALA A 44 -4.93 0.05 0.57
N PRO A 45 -4.09 0.33 -0.43
CA PRO A 45 -4.25 -0.21 -1.76
C PRO A 45 -4.16 -1.75 -1.78
N SER A 46 -4.93 -2.38 -2.64
CA SER A 46 -4.83 -3.82 -2.86
C SER A 46 -3.42 -4.22 -3.34
N GLY A 47 -2.91 -5.34 -2.83
CA GLY A 47 -1.56 -5.82 -3.17
C GLY A 47 -0.43 -5.24 -2.30
N TRP A 48 -0.68 -4.22 -1.50
CA TRP A 48 0.25 -3.75 -0.49
C TRP A 48 0.06 -4.54 0.81
N LYS A 49 1.15 -5.06 1.36
CA LYS A 49 1.09 -5.85 2.60
C LYS A 49 1.23 -4.92 3.80
N SER A 50 0.19 -4.79 4.63
CA SER A 50 0.29 -4.07 5.89
C SER A 50 1.23 -4.81 6.85
N GLU A 51 2.16 -4.06 7.45
CA GLU A 51 3.06 -4.53 8.50
C GLU A 51 2.66 -3.97 9.88
N GLY A 52 1.52 -3.31 9.94
CA GLY A 52 0.96 -2.71 11.15
C GLY A 52 1.64 -1.40 11.58
N ALA A 53 1.19 -0.90 12.72
CA ALA A 53 1.73 0.30 13.34
C ALA A 53 3.09 0.03 14.00
N ARG A 54 3.95 1.05 13.99
CA ARG A 54 5.25 1.05 14.67
C ARG A 54 5.39 2.37 15.43
N PRO A 55 6.33 2.53 16.34
CA PRO A 55 6.56 3.83 16.99
C PRO A 55 6.67 4.96 15.96
N MET A 56 5.86 6.01 16.12
CA MET A 56 5.71 7.17 15.22
C MET A 56 5.15 6.86 13.81
N ARG A 57 4.82 5.61 13.49
CA ARG A 57 4.19 5.21 12.23
C ARG A 57 2.79 4.71 12.51
N ALA A 58 1.78 5.38 11.99
CA ALA A 58 0.40 4.92 12.05
C ALA A 58 0.19 3.68 11.17
N ALA A 59 0.89 3.60 10.04
CA ALA A 59 0.89 2.44 9.18
C ALA A 59 2.24 2.22 8.48
N THR A 60 2.49 0.99 8.07
CA THR A 60 3.62 0.62 7.24
C THR A 60 3.17 -0.44 6.25
N TYR A 61 3.47 -0.24 4.97
CA TYR A 61 3.15 -1.18 3.89
C TYR A 61 4.44 -1.63 3.21
N ALA A 62 4.57 -2.94 3.06
CA ALA A 62 5.59 -3.54 2.21
C ALA A 62 5.00 -3.78 0.81
N ILE A 63 5.73 -3.34 -0.20
CA ILE A 63 5.37 -3.47 -1.61
C ILE A 63 6.37 -4.42 -2.27
N PRO A 64 5.91 -5.53 -2.89
CA PRO A 64 6.81 -6.49 -3.53
C PRO A 64 7.58 -5.84 -4.69
N PRO A 65 8.79 -6.36 -5.00
CA PRO A 65 9.56 -5.85 -6.13
C PRO A 65 8.83 -6.05 -7.45
N ALA A 66 8.96 -5.10 -8.35
CA ALA A 66 8.38 -5.13 -9.69
C ALA A 66 9.45 -4.87 -10.76
N ASN A 67 9.17 -5.26 -12.00
CA ASN A 67 9.99 -4.96 -13.18
C ASN A 67 11.48 -5.38 -13.05
N GLY A 68 11.74 -6.50 -12.36
CA GLY A 68 13.10 -7.05 -12.22
C GLY A 68 13.94 -6.41 -11.11
N ASP A 69 13.39 -5.52 -10.32
CA ASP A 69 14.08 -4.98 -9.14
C ASP A 69 14.38 -6.10 -8.12
N ALA A 70 15.57 -6.06 -7.49
CA ALA A 70 15.97 -7.06 -6.50
C ALA A 70 15.32 -6.84 -5.12
N ALA A 71 14.81 -5.64 -4.85
CA ALA A 71 14.20 -5.26 -3.59
C ALA A 71 12.81 -4.65 -3.81
N GLY A 72 11.93 -4.82 -2.84
CA GLY A 72 10.64 -4.15 -2.80
C GLY A 72 10.74 -2.69 -2.33
N ALA A 73 9.59 -2.07 -2.20
CA ALA A 73 9.46 -0.71 -1.69
C ALA A 73 8.70 -0.69 -0.35
N GLU A 74 8.80 0.41 0.37
CA GLU A 74 8.07 0.67 1.61
C GLU A 74 7.25 1.94 1.47
N CYS A 75 5.99 1.91 1.90
CA CYS A 75 5.19 3.09 2.12
C CYS A 75 4.86 3.20 3.62
N ALA A 76 5.26 4.30 4.24
CA ALA A 76 5.03 4.55 5.66
C ALA A 76 4.19 5.80 5.86
N VAL A 77 3.20 5.70 6.75
CA VAL A 77 2.31 6.79 7.18
C VAL A 77 2.73 7.18 8.58
N TYR A 78 3.11 8.44 8.76
CA TYR A 78 3.58 8.98 10.05
C TYR A 78 2.58 9.99 10.61
N TYR A 79 2.40 9.93 11.91
CA TYR A 79 1.74 10.95 12.69
C TYR A 79 2.52 11.19 13.99
N PHE A 80 2.85 12.42 14.28
CA PHE A 80 3.70 12.78 15.41
C PHE A 80 2.95 13.48 16.55
N GLY A 81 1.64 13.69 16.40
CA GLY A 81 0.81 14.43 17.33
C GLY A 81 0.43 15.83 16.83
N PRO A 82 -0.56 16.47 17.46
CA PRO A 82 -1.01 17.82 17.08
C PRO A 82 0.14 18.83 17.09
N GLY A 83 0.32 19.56 15.98
CA GLY A 83 1.37 20.56 15.83
C GLY A 83 2.81 20.02 15.78
N GLN A 84 2.98 18.69 15.75
CA GLN A 84 4.28 18.02 15.69
C GLN A 84 4.66 17.59 14.28
N GLY A 85 5.89 17.12 14.09
CA GLY A 85 6.40 16.64 12.80
C GLY A 85 7.00 17.72 11.91
N GLY A 86 6.89 19.00 12.31
CA GLY A 86 7.44 20.14 11.58
C GLY A 86 6.53 20.64 10.44
N SER A 87 6.93 21.74 9.81
CA SER A 87 6.16 22.35 8.72
C SER A 87 6.22 21.52 7.44
N VAL A 88 5.26 21.76 6.55
CA VAL A 88 5.24 21.18 5.20
C VAL A 88 6.57 21.44 4.50
N GLU A 89 7.02 22.70 4.47
CA GLU A 89 8.25 23.09 3.79
C GLU A 89 9.50 22.38 4.37
N ALA A 90 9.64 22.32 5.70
CA ALA A 90 10.77 21.64 6.33
C ALA A 90 10.84 20.15 5.98
N ASN A 91 9.69 19.50 5.85
CA ASN A 91 9.62 18.09 5.44
C ASN A 91 9.97 17.90 3.97
N LEU A 92 9.49 18.76 3.08
CA LEU A 92 9.84 18.74 1.66
C LEU A 92 11.35 18.91 1.46
N GLN A 93 11.98 19.87 2.15
CA GLN A 93 13.43 20.09 2.10
C GLN A 93 14.20 18.88 2.64
N ARG A 94 13.74 18.28 3.74
CA ARG A 94 14.34 17.06 4.29
C ARG A 94 14.26 15.90 3.33
N TRP A 95 13.12 15.67 2.68
CA TRP A 95 12.94 14.56 1.72
C TRP A 95 13.76 14.79 0.45
N LYS A 96 13.79 16.02 -0.07
CA LYS A 96 14.67 16.40 -1.18
C LYS A 96 16.15 16.15 -0.86
N GLY A 97 16.59 16.51 0.34
CA GLY A 97 17.96 16.29 0.80
C GLY A 97 18.35 14.81 1.00
N GLN A 98 17.39 13.88 0.99
CA GLN A 98 17.65 12.44 1.05
C GLN A 98 17.96 11.83 -0.34
N MET A 99 17.75 12.58 -1.41
CA MET A 99 17.95 12.12 -2.79
C MET A 99 19.05 12.94 -3.45
N SER A 100 20.00 12.28 -4.09
CA SER A 100 21.05 12.92 -4.87
C SER A 100 21.04 12.43 -6.31
N GLY A 101 21.34 13.34 -7.24
CA GLY A 101 21.55 13.00 -8.63
C GLY A 101 22.86 12.22 -8.84
N ALA A 102 23.05 11.73 -10.05
CA ALA A 102 24.29 11.01 -10.44
C ALA A 102 25.55 11.87 -10.31
N ASP A 103 25.41 13.19 -10.32
CA ASP A 103 26.49 14.16 -10.13
C ASP A 103 26.76 14.49 -8.64
N GLY A 104 26.08 13.79 -7.72
CA GLY A 104 26.19 14.00 -6.27
C GLY A 104 25.50 15.26 -5.74
N LYS A 105 24.88 16.06 -6.60
CA LYS A 105 24.08 17.22 -6.19
C LYS A 105 22.68 16.79 -5.75
N PRO A 106 21.95 17.65 -5.01
CA PRO A 106 20.55 17.37 -4.69
C PRO A 106 19.72 17.04 -5.94
N ALA A 107 18.95 15.97 -5.89
CA ALA A 107 18.10 15.56 -7.01
C ALA A 107 17.01 16.60 -7.28
N ASN A 108 16.57 16.69 -8.54
CA ASN A 108 15.41 17.49 -8.87
C ASN A 108 14.17 16.90 -8.22
N ALA A 109 13.26 17.77 -7.78
CA ALA A 109 12.00 17.37 -7.18
C ALA A 109 10.84 18.13 -7.80
N LYS A 110 9.79 17.40 -8.13
CA LYS A 110 8.50 17.97 -8.55
C LYS A 110 7.60 18.07 -7.33
N ILE A 111 7.17 19.27 -7.00
CA ILE A 111 6.25 19.54 -5.88
C ILE A 111 4.91 20.00 -6.46
N ALA A 112 3.81 19.48 -5.95
CA ALA A 112 2.47 19.88 -6.32
C ALA A 112 1.59 20.04 -5.07
N LYS A 113 0.58 20.92 -5.19
CA LYS A 113 -0.44 21.12 -4.16
C LYS A 113 -1.80 20.86 -4.76
N ARG A 114 -2.68 20.21 -4.02
CA ARG A 114 -4.05 19.91 -4.40
C ARG A 114 -4.93 19.77 -3.16
N THR A 115 -6.22 19.66 -3.36
CA THR A 115 -7.19 19.35 -2.30
C THR A 115 -7.82 17.99 -2.59
N ILE A 116 -7.93 17.15 -1.56
CA ILE A 116 -8.59 15.84 -1.61
C ILE A 116 -9.61 15.81 -0.46
N HIS A 117 -10.90 15.66 -0.74
CA HIS A 117 -11.99 15.66 0.26
C HIS A 117 -11.85 16.80 1.29
N ASP A 118 -11.65 18.03 0.79
CA ASP A 118 -11.41 19.24 1.60
C ASP A 118 -10.17 19.19 2.52
N LEU A 119 -9.22 18.32 2.21
CA LEU A 119 -7.93 18.24 2.88
C LEU A 119 -6.86 18.83 1.95
N PRO A 120 -6.09 19.86 2.38
CA PRO A 120 -4.92 20.29 1.65
C PRO A 120 -3.87 19.19 1.61
N VAL A 121 -3.36 18.90 0.41
CA VAL A 121 -2.34 17.86 0.21
C VAL A 121 -1.19 18.46 -0.59
N THR A 122 0.02 18.36 -0.05
CA THR A 122 1.25 18.71 -0.76
C THR A 122 2.04 17.44 -1.06
N THR A 123 2.42 17.23 -2.32
CA THR A 123 3.17 16.07 -2.77
C THR A 123 4.55 16.45 -3.26
N ILE A 124 5.49 15.49 -3.16
CA ILE A 124 6.83 15.58 -3.74
C ILE A 124 7.14 14.28 -4.47
N ASP A 125 7.75 14.40 -5.64
CA ASP A 125 8.28 13.31 -6.45
C ASP A 125 9.74 13.60 -6.78
N THR A 126 10.64 12.70 -6.41
CA THR A 126 12.08 12.86 -6.66
C THR A 126 12.73 11.49 -6.83
N SER A 127 13.72 11.42 -7.71
CA SER A 127 14.45 10.17 -8.02
C SER A 127 15.95 10.42 -7.99
N GLY A 128 16.70 9.39 -7.61
CA GLY A 128 18.15 9.46 -7.54
C GLY A 128 18.76 8.40 -6.63
N ASP A 129 19.91 8.69 -6.10
CA ASP A 129 20.56 7.88 -5.09
C ASP A 129 20.03 8.25 -3.71
N TYR A 130 19.49 7.28 -3.00
CA TYR A 130 18.80 7.48 -1.72
C TYR A 130 19.75 7.22 -0.56
N ALA A 131 20.03 8.26 0.23
CA ALA A 131 20.89 8.18 1.41
C ALA A 131 20.21 7.63 2.67
N GLY A 132 18.89 7.33 2.61
CA GLY A 132 18.12 6.86 3.74
C GLY A 132 17.86 7.93 4.79
N MET A 133 17.17 7.56 5.87
CA MET A 133 17.09 8.35 7.10
C MET A 133 18.30 8.00 7.97
N GLY A 134 19.48 8.48 7.59
CA GLY A 134 20.68 8.34 8.41
C GLY A 134 20.53 9.16 9.68
N GLY A 135 20.16 8.51 10.78
CA GLY A 135 20.34 9.10 12.11
C GLY A 135 21.81 9.04 12.53
N PRO A 136 22.23 9.78 13.58
CA PRO A 136 23.60 9.80 14.08
C PRO A 136 24.16 8.41 14.46
N LEU A 137 23.28 7.41 14.62
CA LEU A 137 23.60 6.03 15.02
C LEU A 137 23.53 5.03 13.85
N ALA A 138 23.28 5.47 12.62
CA ALA A 138 23.29 4.56 11.45
C ALA A 138 24.74 4.19 11.12
N ALA A 139 25.13 2.99 11.50
CA ALA A 139 26.51 2.48 11.39
C ALA A 139 27.05 2.32 9.97
N SER A 140 26.21 2.43 8.93
CA SER A 140 26.65 2.56 7.53
C SER A 140 25.57 3.26 6.71
N LYS A 141 25.91 4.38 6.08
CA LYS A 141 25.09 5.00 5.04
C LYS A 141 25.26 4.22 3.75
N SER A 142 24.60 3.08 3.61
CA SER A 142 24.50 2.44 2.30
C SER A 142 23.58 3.31 1.44
N VAL A 143 24.13 3.98 0.46
CA VAL A 143 23.37 4.73 -0.54
C VAL A 143 22.70 3.72 -1.47
N ALA A 144 21.38 3.70 -1.47
CA ALA A 144 20.63 2.86 -2.39
C ALA A 144 20.53 3.58 -3.75
N LYS A 145 21.01 2.90 -4.79
CA LYS A 145 21.07 3.44 -6.16
C LYS A 145 19.73 3.31 -6.87
N ASN A 146 19.44 4.29 -7.74
CA ASN A 146 18.26 4.27 -8.61
C ASN A 146 16.94 4.10 -7.83
N TYR A 147 16.74 4.93 -6.81
CA TYR A 147 15.53 4.98 -5.99
C TYR A 147 14.62 6.12 -6.43
N ARG A 148 13.33 5.99 -6.11
CA ARG A 148 12.32 7.06 -6.20
C ARG A 148 11.63 7.23 -4.86
N LEU A 149 11.30 8.47 -4.52
CA LEU A 149 10.53 8.86 -3.36
C LEU A 149 9.31 9.62 -3.84
N LEU A 150 8.13 9.08 -3.56
CA LEU A 150 6.86 9.79 -3.60
C LEU A 150 6.48 10.13 -2.17
N GLY A 151 6.39 11.41 -1.86
CA GLY A 151 5.98 11.90 -0.55
C GLY A 151 4.66 12.66 -0.63
N ALA A 152 3.88 12.60 0.43
CA ALA A 152 2.69 13.43 0.58
C ALA A 152 2.55 13.92 2.02
N ILE A 153 2.04 15.13 2.18
CA ILE A 153 1.65 15.68 3.47
C ILE A 153 0.18 16.05 3.36
N VAL A 154 -0.64 15.40 4.17
CA VAL A 154 -2.09 15.64 4.29
C VAL A 154 -2.30 16.49 5.55
N GLU A 155 -2.82 17.71 5.37
CA GLU A 155 -3.09 18.62 6.47
C GLU A 155 -4.46 18.29 7.07
N GLY A 156 -4.47 17.53 8.16
CA GLY A 156 -5.67 17.05 8.83
C GLY A 156 -6.11 17.93 10.01
N PRO A 157 -7.31 17.67 10.54
CA PRO A 157 -7.90 18.47 11.62
C PRO A 157 -7.10 18.43 12.93
N GLU A 158 -6.43 17.33 13.21
CA GLU A 158 -5.63 17.16 14.43
C GLU A 158 -4.11 17.20 14.16
N GLY A 159 -3.71 17.64 12.96
CA GLY A 159 -2.31 17.81 12.57
C GLY A 159 -1.98 17.09 11.25
N ASN A 160 -0.74 17.26 10.84
CA ASN A 160 -0.27 16.74 9.56
C ASN A 160 0.01 15.25 9.60
N ILE A 161 -0.44 14.54 8.58
CA ILE A 161 -0.04 13.16 8.28
C ILE A 161 1.00 13.20 7.17
N PHE A 162 2.13 12.51 7.40
CA PHE A 162 3.24 12.46 6.46
C PHE A 162 3.32 11.06 5.86
N ILE A 163 3.24 10.96 4.54
CA ILE A 163 3.27 9.70 3.82
C ILE A 163 4.53 9.67 2.98
N LYS A 164 5.29 8.58 3.09
CA LYS A 164 6.53 8.42 2.37
C LYS A 164 6.60 7.04 1.73
N PHE A 165 6.54 7.01 0.41
CA PHE A 165 6.69 5.82 -0.41
C PHE A 165 8.07 5.85 -1.07
N THR A 166 8.93 4.90 -0.73
CA THR A 166 10.33 4.89 -1.14
C THR A 166 10.78 3.47 -1.53
N GLY A 167 11.50 3.35 -2.61
CA GLY A 167 12.03 2.08 -3.09
C GLY A 167 12.77 2.21 -4.42
N PRO A 168 13.16 1.09 -5.03
CA PRO A 168 13.69 1.07 -6.38
C PRO A 168 12.77 1.80 -7.35
N ALA A 169 13.34 2.60 -8.25
CA ALA A 169 12.56 3.50 -9.10
C ALA A 169 11.51 2.78 -9.95
N ALA A 170 11.83 1.59 -10.48
CA ALA A 170 10.89 0.82 -11.29
C ALA A 170 9.73 0.25 -10.46
N THR A 171 10.01 -0.25 -9.23
CA THR A 171 8.98 -0.71 -8.30
C THR A 171 8.05 0.42 -7.88
N VAL A 172 8.59 1.60 -7.55
CA VAL A 172 7.77 2.77 -7.19
C VAL A 172 6.94 3.25 -8.38
N ALA A 173 7.52 3.29 -9.58
CA ALA A 173 6.79 3.67 -10.80
C ALA A 173 5.64 2.70 -11.12
N ALA A 174 5.84 1.39 -10.96
CA ALA A 174 4.81 0.39 -11.17
C ALA A 174 3.64 0.50 -10.18
N ASN A 175 3.87 1.14 -9.03
CA ASN A 175 2.88 1.32 -7.95
C ASN A 175 2.43 2.79 -7.76
N GLU A 176 2.71 3.67 -8.71
CA GLU A 176 2.32 5.08 -8.63
C GLU A 176 0.79 5.26 -8.57
N HIS A 177 0.07 4.45 -9.36
CA HIS A 177 -1.39 4.45 -9.34
C HIS A 177 -1.95 4.04 -7.96
N GLN A 178 -1.37 3.04 -7.33
CA GLN A 178 -1.75 2.60 -5.97
C GLN A 178 -1.44 3.69 -4.93
N PHE A 179 -0.34 4.42 -5.08
CA PHE A 179 -0.04 5.57 -4.23
C PHE A 179 -1.09 6.67 -4.38
N GLU A 180 -1.51 6.97 -5.60
CA GLU A 180 -2.61 7.91 -5.85
C GLU A 180 -3.95 7.40 -5.28
N GLN A 181 -4.25 6.10 -5.37
CA GLN A 181 -5.42 5.51 -4.73
C GLN A 181 -5.38 5.68 -3.20
N LEU A 182 -4.22 5.44 -2.58
CA LEU A 182 -4.02 5.69 -1.14
C LEU A 182 -4.35 7.14 -0.80
N LEU A 183 -3.77 8.11 -1.50
CA LEU A 183 -4.00 9.54 -1.24
C LEU A 183 -5.47 9.92 -1.42
N ASN A 184 -6.10 9.46 -2.49
CA ASN A 184 -7.51 9.74 -2.78
C ASN A 184 -8.49 9.07 -1.80
N SER A 185 -8.03 8.12 -0.99
CA SER A 185 -8.85 7.49 0.05
C SER A 185 -8.85 8.22 1.40
N PHE A 186 -7.99 9.24 1.56
CA PHE A 186 -7.98 10.03 2.78
C PHE A 186 -9.25 10.88 2.90
N GLU A 187 -9.93 10.74 4.01
CA GLU A 187 -11.13 11.51 4.34
C GLU A 187 -11.25 11.72 5.86
N LYS A 188 -12.00 12.76 6.25
CA LYS A 188 -12.37 13.01 7.66
C LYS A 188 -13.39 11.96 8.13
N TRP A 189 -13.35 11.58 9.38
CA TRP A 189 -14.29 10.63 10.00
C TRP A 189 -14.85 11.16 11.30
#